data_09834feb21e26e758ce01d44957ae75f
#
_entry.id   09834feb21e26e758ce01d44957ae75f
#
_cell.length_a   1.000
_cell.length_b   1.000
_cell.length_c   1.000
_cell.angle_alpha   90.00
_cell.angle_beta   90.00
_cell.angle_gamma   90.00
#
_symmetry.space_group_name_H-M   'P 1'
#
loop_
_entity.id
_entity.type
_entity.pdbx_description
1 polymer ?
#
loop_
_entity_poly.entity_id
_entity_poly.type
_entity_poly.pdbx_seq_one_letter_code
_entity_poly.pdbx_strand_id
1 'polypeptide(L)'
;MNIEYKVKDLIKKYNTSNIKELVDHLDISIEYQDFKAKTLDSRLMIVDSKGYIFVRSDLDCAYENFLIAHELGHYVLHFDKDISFNFLRRVYKTRLEREANEFAIRLLMHEELHNIKELENIEFIVKEKGIPLKIWYSLSEKVIID
;
A
#
# COMPACT_ATOMS: atom_id res chain seq x y z
N MET A 1 8.89 -8.12 11.29
CA MET A 1 7.42 -7.91 11.12
C MET A 1 6.94 -8.80 9.99
N ASN A 2 5.89 -9.57 10.24
CA ASN A 2 5.31 -10.45 9.21
C ASN A 2 4.17 -9.73 8.50
N ILE A 3 4.47 -9.16 7.35
CA ILE A 3 3.51 -8.36 6.59
C ILE A 3 2.43 -9.25 5.95
N GLU A 4 2.80 -10.46 5.51
CA GLU A 4 1.83 -11.42 4.99
C GLU A 4 0.73 -11.71 6.02
N TYR A 5 1.11 -11.96 7.26
CA TYR A 5 0.15 -12.18 8.34
C TYR A 5 -0.74 -10.96 8.56
N LYS A 6 -0.15 -9.76 8.55
CA LYS A 6 -0.90 -8.52 8.74
C LYS A 6 -1.96 -8.31 7.67
N VAL A 7 -1.62 -8.60 6.42
CA VAL A 7 -2.57 -8.49 5.31
C VAL A 7 -3.69 -9.52 5.46
N LYS A 8 -3.34 -10.77 5.72
CA LYS A 8 -4.34 -11.84 5.88
C LYS A 8 -5.28 -11.58 7.06
N ASP A 9 -4.73 -11.10 8.17
CA ASP A 9 -5.51 -10.76 9.35
C ASP A 9 -6.51 -9.63 9.05
N LEU A 10 -6.06 -8.61 8.34
CA LEU A 10 -6.91 -7.49 7.96
C LEU A 10 -8.07 -7.95 7.07
N ILE A 11 -7.76 -8.76 6.05
CA ILE A 11 -8.77 -9.29 5.14
C ILE A 11 -9.79 -10.15 5.90
N LYS A 12 -9.31 -11.00 6.80
CA LYS A 12 -10.18 -11.87 7.60
C LYS A 12 -11.09 -11.05 8.51
N LYS A 13 -10.52 -10.03 9.14
CA LYS A 13 -11.27 -9.19 10.09
C LYS A 13 -12.45 -8.48 9.43
N TYR A 14 -12.25 -7.96 8.25
CA TYR A 14 -13.28 -7.19 7.54
C TYR A 14 -13.96 -7.96 6.40
N ASN A 15 -13.54 -9.20 6.19
CA ASN A 15 -14.09 -10.09 5.17
C ASN A 15 -14.08 -9.46 3.77
N THR A 16 -13.01 -8.77 3.43
CA THR A 16 -12.82 -8.15 2.11
C THR A 16 -11.36 -7.87 1.86
N SER A 17 -10.94 -7.95 0.59
CA SER A 17 -9.62 -7.51 0.15
C SER A 17 -9.70 -6.23 -0.68
N ASN A 18 -10.89 -5.66 -0.82
CA ASN A 18 -11.11 -4.44 -1.59
C ASN A 18 -10.58 -3.23 -0.83
N ILE A 19 -9.68 -2.47 -1.45
CA ILE A 19 -9.01 -1.33 -0.81
C ILE A 19 -9.99 -0.29 -0.32
N LYS A 20 -10.96 0.08 -1.15
CA LYS A 20 -11.92 1.12 -0.82
C LYS A 20 -12.79 0.71 0.36
N GLU A 21 -13.17 -0.56 0.42
CA GLU A 21 -13.94 -1.09 1.55
C GLU A 21 -13.11 -1.11 2.83
N LEU A 22 -11.83 -1.51 2.74
CA LEU A 22 -10.95 -1.52 3.91
C LEU A 22 -10.72 -0.13 4.45
N VAL A 23 -10.48 0.84 3.59
CA VAL A 23 -10.30 2.24 3.97
C VAL A 23 -11.55 2.76 4.69
N ASP A 24 -12.72 2.40 4.17
CA ASP A 24 -13.99 2.79 4.78
C ASP A 24 -14.18 2.16 6.16
N HIS A 25 -13.91 0.85 6.29
CA HIS A 25 -14.02 0.15 7.57
C HIS A 25 -13.08 0.74 8.64
N LEU A 26 -11.92 1.23 8.23
CA LEU A 26 -10.95 1.81 9.14
C LEU A 26 -11.19 3.31 9.40
N ASP A 27 -12.28 3.84 8.84
CA ASP A 27 -12.64 5.25 8.97
C ASP A 27 -11.52 6.18 8.49
N ILE A 28 -10.88 5.82 7.39
CA ILE A 28 -9.87 6.64 6.74
C ILE A 28 -10.52 7.41 5.61
N SER A 29 -10.28 8.72 5.54
CA SER A 29 -10.81 9.55 4.46
C SER A 29 -9.80 9.63 3.32
N ILE A 30 -10.29 9.50 2.08
CA ILE A 30 -9.46 9.70 0.89
C ILE A 30 -9.78 11.07 0.33
N GLU A 31 -8.75 11.90 0.19
CA GLU A 31 -8.87 13.25 -0.32
C GLU A 31 -8.05 13.41 -1.59
N TYR A 32 -8.65 13.93 -2.63
CA TYR A 32 -7.98 14.16 -3.91
C TYR A 32 -7.48 15.60 -3.96
N GLN A 33 -6.21 15.76 -4.27
CA GLN A 33 -5.58 17.09 -4.29
C GLN A 33 -4.72 17.29 -5.53
N ASP A 34 -4.61 18.54 -5.92
CA ASP A 34 -3.68 18.96 -6.96
C ASP A 34 -2.39 19.39 -6.28
N PHE A 35 -1.45 18.44 -6.09
CA PHE A 35 -0.19 18.73 -5.46
C PHE A 35 0.67 19.58 -6.36
N LYS A 36 1.11 20.74 -5.85
CA LYS A 36 2.01 21.63 -6.58
C LYS A 36 3.42 21.05 -6.68
N ALA A 37 3.82 20.26 -5.70
CA ALA A 37 5.12 19.57 -5.72
C ALA A 37 4.99 18.29 -6.54
N LYS A 38 5.59 18.23 -7.71
CA LYS A 38 5.50 17.08 -8.63
C LYS A 38 6.20 15.83 -8.13
N THR A 39 6.85 15.90 -6.99
CA THR A 39 7.59 14.76 -6.42
C THR A 39 6.75 13.91 -5.48
N LEU A 40 5.51 14.31 -5.19
CA LEU A 40 4.66 13.62 -4.24
C LEU A 40 3.33 13.26 -4.90
N ASP A 41 3.04 11.96 -4.99
CA ASP A 41 1.79 11.46 -5.57
C ASP A 41 0.73 11.17 -4.52
N SER A 42 1.15 10.82 -3.29
CA SER A 42 0.23 10.53 -2.20
C SER A 42 0.91 10.74 -0.84
N ARG A 43 0.11 10.89 0.20
CA ARG A 43 0.63 10.93 1.56
C ARG A 43 -0.46 10.54 2.57
N LEU A 44 -0.02 10.03 3.71
CA LEU A 44 -0.90 9.75 4.85
C LEU A 44 -0.70 10.84 5.90
N MET A 45 -1.82 11.35 6.43
CA MET A 45 -1.80 12.21 7.61
C MET A 45 -2.72 11.63 8.68
N ILE A 46 -2.31 11.74 9.93
CA ILE A 46 -3.11 11.31 11.06
C ILE A 46 -3.35 12.54 11.94
N VAL A 47 -4.62 12.90 12.13
CA VAL A 47 -5.03 14.04 12.91
C VAL A 47 -6.10 13.59 13.91
N ASP A 48 -5.84 13.77 15.18
CA ASP A 48 -6.75 13.35 16.27
C ASP A 48 -7.17 11.87 16.09
N SER A 49 -6.19 11.01 15.87
CA SER A 49 -6.34 9.57 15.70
C SER A 49 -7.11 9.15 14.44
N LYS A 50 -7.42 10.08 13.55
CA LYS A 50 -8.09 9.78 12.28
C LYS A 50 -7.10 9.87 11.12
N GLY A 51 -7.13 8.86 10.23
CA GLY A 51 -6.29 8.81 9.04
C GLY A 51 -6.90 9.52 7.85
N TYR A 52 -6.05 10.21 7.10
CA TYR A 52 -6.41 10.88 5.85
C TYR A 52 -5.38 10.50 4.80
N ILE A 53 -5.83 9.93 3.69
CA ILE A 53 -4.96 9.62 2.56
C ILE A 53 -5.18 10.68 1.49
N PHE A 54 -4.14 11.45 1.19
CA PHE A 54 -4.17 12.44 0.13
C PHE A 54 -3.57 11.86 -1.13
N VAL A 55 -4.27 11.97 -2.25
CA VAL A 55 -3.85 11.41 -3.53
C VAL A 55 -3.98 12.48 -4.60
N ARG A 56 -3.02 12.54 -5.53
CA ARG A 56 -3.11 13.43 -6.68
C ARG A 56 -4.35 13.11 -7.50
N SER A 57 -5.01 14.16 -7.98
CA SER A 57 -6.27 14.02 -8.69
C SER A 57 -6.13 13.62 -10.17
N ASP A 58 -4.92 13.70 -10.73
CA ASP A 58 -4.68 13.50 -12.16
C ASP A 58 -4.01 12.17 -12.50
N LEU A 59 -4.05 11.19 -11.59
CA LEU A 59 -3.37 9.92 -11.78
C LEU A 59 -4.25 8.88 -12.45
N ASP A 60 -3.60 7.91 -13.12
CA ASP A 60 -4.25 6.72 -13.62
C ASP A 60 -4.93 5.95 -12.48
N CYS A 61 -6.12 5.43 -12.73
CA CYS A 61 -6.93 4.76 -11.71
C CYS A 61 -6.23 3.57 -11.05
N ALA A 62 -5.51 2.75 -11.82
CA ALA A 62 -4.81 1.60 -11.27
C ALA A 62 -3.66 2.03 -10.35
N TYR A 63 -2.88 3.02 -10.79
CA TYR A 63 -1.78 3.54 -9.98
C TYR A 63 -2.31 4.22 -8.71
N GLU A 64 -3.43 4.93 -8.81
CA GLU A 64 -4.09 5.51 -7.64
C GLU A 64 -4.41 4.43 -6.61
N ASN A 65 -4.93 3.28 -7.04
CA ASN A 65 -5.23 2.16 -6.15
C ASN A 65 -3.97 1.64 -5.45
N PHE A 66 -2.86 1.56 -6.18
CA PHE A 66 -1.58 1.17 -5.57
C PHE A 66 -1.17 2.18 -4.49
N LEU A 67 -1.28 3.47 -4.77
CA LEU A 67 -0.90 4.50 -3.81
C LEU A 67 -1.79 4.46 -2.56
N ILE A 68 -3.09 4.26 -2.73
CA ILE A 68 -4.00 4.13 -1.60
C ILE A 68 -3.63 2.90 -0.77
N ALA A 69 -3.32 1.77 -1.41
CA ALA A 69 -2.88 0.56 -0.71
C ALA A 69 -1.57 0.78 0.03
N HIS A 70 -0.65 1.54 -0.57
CA HIS A 70 0.63 1.90 0.06
C HIS A 70 0.41 2.74 1.32
N GLU A 71 -0.42 3.78 1.22
CA GLU A 71 -0.71 4.64 2.38
C GLU A 71 -1.49 3.87 3.46
N LEU A 72 -2.39 2.98 3.04
CA LEU A 72 -3.06 2.07 3.97
C LEU A 72 -2.05 1.20 4.70
N GLY A 73 -1.01 0.73 4.00
CA GLY A 73 0.08 -0.01 4.61
C GLY A 73 0.78 0.79 5.71
N HIS A 74 1.06 2.05 5.46
CA HIS A 74 1.61 2.92 6.50
C HIS A 74 0.67 3.02 7.70
N TYR A 75 -0.61 3.17 7.45
CA TYR A 75 -1.60 3.27 8.52
C TYR A 75 -1.64 1.99 9.37
N VAL A 76 -1.69 0.84 8.73
CA VAL A 76 -1.82 -0.45 9.43
C VAL A 76 -0.53 -0.84 10.15
N LEU A 77 0.62 -0.62 9.50
CA LEU A 77 1.90 -1.11 10.01
C LEU A 77 2.61 -0.11 10.92
N HIS A 78 2.41 1.19 10.70
CA HIS A 78 3.25 2.23 11.30
C HIS A 78 2.49 3.24 12.15
N PHE A 79 1.19 3.05 12.33
CA PHE A 79 0.34 4.00 13.04
C PHE A 79 0.85 4.28 14.46
N ASP A 80 1.22 3.23 15.19
CA ASP A 80 1.62 3.32 16.59
C ASP A 80 3.02 3.89 16.80
N LYS A 81 3.77 4.12 15.72
CA LYS A 81 5.16 4.52 15.82
C LYS A 81 5.36 6.02 15.76
N ASP A 82 4.32 6.77 16.14
CA ASP A 82 4.36 8.24 16.13
C ASP A 82 5.00 8.74 14.84
N ILE A 83 4.19 8.77 13.80
CA ILE A 83 4.67 9.02 12.45
C ILE A 83 5.00 10.49 12.21
N SER A 84 5.71 11.11 13.12
CA SER A 84 6.38 12.34 12.77
C SER A 84 7.60 11.98 11.92
N PHE A 85 7.33 11.53 10.70
CA PHE A 85 8.36 11.07 9.76
C PHE A 85 9.49 12.08 9.55
N ASN A 86 9.24 13.32 9.89
CA ASN A 86 10.22 14.39 9.73
C ASN A 86 11.48 14.18 10.58
N PHE A 87 11.38 13.34 11.62
CA PHE A 87 12.49 13.10 12.53
C PHE A 87 13.14 11.73 12.37
N LEU A 88 12.60 10.88 11.47
CA LEU A 88 13.16 9.57 11.27
C LEU A 88 14.42 9.64 10.41
N ARG A 89 15.41 8.80 10.75
CA ARG A 89 16.59 8.66 9.93
C ARG A 89 16.16 8.15 8.56
N ARG A 90 16.90 8.58 7.52
CA ARG A 90 16.62 8.19 6.14
C ARG A 90 16.52 6.67 5.96
N VAL A 91 17.39 5.90 6.63
CA VAL A 91 17.40 4.42 6.55
C VAL A 91 16.10 3.86 7.10
N TYR A 92 15.62 4.38 8.22
CA TYR A 92 14.36 3.92 8.82
C TYR A 92 13.19 4.26 7.92
N LYS A 93 13.16 5.47 7.36
CA LYS A 93 12.12 5.88 6.42
C LYS A 93 12.10 4.96 5.19
N THR A 94 13.28 4.59 4.65
CA THR A 94 13.39 3.68 3.51
C THR A 94 12.81 2.31 3.86
N ARG A 95 13.08 1.81 5.05
CA ARG A 95 12.52 0.52 5.50
C ARG A 95 11.00 0.60 5.60
N LEU A 96 10.47 1.68 6.16
CA LEU A 96 9.02 1.85 6.26
C LEU A 96 8.36 1.93 4.89
N GLU A 97 9.00 2.60 3.94
CA GLU A 97 8.50 2.67 2.56
C GLU A 97 8.47 1.29 1.92
N ARG A 98 9.50 0.48 2.12
CA ARG A 98 9.55 -0.88 1.59
C ARG A 98 8.47 -1.76 2.22
N GLU A 99 8.25 -1.62 3.52
CA GLU A 99 7.20 -2.36 4.20
C GLU A 99 5.81 -1.98 3.68
N ALA A 100 5.58 -0.70 3.46
CA ALA A 100 4.31 -0.23 2.91
C ALA A 100 4.11 -0.74 1.46
N ASN A 101 5.17 -0.78 0.67
CA ASN A 101 5.12 -1.33 -0.68
C ASN A 101 4.82 -2.83 -0.67
N GLU A 102 5.43 -3.58 0.23
CA GLU A 102 5.14 -5.01 0.38
C GLU A 102 3.69 -5.23 0.78
N PHE A 103 3.19 -4.43 1.73
CA PHE A 103 1.80 -4.49 2.14
C PHE A 103 0.87 -4.27 0.95
N ALA A 104 1.14 -3.23 0.16
CA ALA A 104 0.33 -2.90 -1.02
C ALA A 104 0.30 -4.04 -2.03
N ILE A 105 1.47 -4.63 -2.33
CA ILE A 105 1.57 -5.75 -3.27
C ILE A 105 0.77 -6.95 -2.76
N ARG A 106 0.95 -7.33 -1.50
CA ARG A 106 0.26 -8.48 -0.94
C ARG A 106 -1.24 -8.29 -0.87
N LEU A 107 -1.69 -7.08 -0.62
CA LEU A 107 -3.12 -6.77 -0.58
C LEU A 107 -3.73 -6.79 -1.98
N LEU A 108 -3.13 -6.08 -2.93
CA LEU A 108 -3.65 -5.97 -4.29
C LEU A 108 -3.59 -7.28 -5.04
N MET A 109 -2.61 -8.12 -4.75
CA MET A 109 -2.42 -9.41 -5.41
C MET A 109 -2.81 -10.59 -4.52
N HIS A 110 -3.65 -10.34 -3.52
CA HIS A 110 -4.02 -11.37 -2.55
C HIS A 110 -4.50 -12.66 -3.21
N GLU A 111 -5.37 -12.56 -4.19
CA GLU A 111 -5.91 -13.75 -4.87
C GLU A 111 -4.88 -14.39 -5.79
N GLU A 112 -4.12 -13.59 -6.54
CA GLU A 112 -3.12 -14.08 -7.47
C GLU A 112 -1.96 -14.79 -6.75
N LEU A 113 -1.64 -14.38 -5.53
CA LEU A 113 -0.54 -14.98 -4.79
C LEU A 113 -0.80 -16.43 -4.39
N HIS A 114 -2.05 -16.88 -4.36
CA HIS A 114 -2.38 -18.27 -4.07
C HIS A 114 -1.86 -19.24 -5.14
N ASN A 115 -1.77 -18.81 -6.38
CA ASN A 115 -1.34 -19.64 -7.49
C ASN A 115 -0.32 -18.94 -8.38
N ILE A 116 0.51 -18.09 -7.75
CA ILE A 116 1.45 -17.21 -8.48
C ILE A 116 2.39 -17.98 -9.39
N LYS A 117 2.82 -19.18 -8.99
CA LYS A 117 3.75 -20.00 -9.77
C LYS A 117 3.11 -20.61 -11.02
N GLU A 118 1.79 -20.66 -11.07
CA GLU A 118 1.04 -21.18 -12.19
C GLU A 118 0.61 -20.10 -13.17
N LEU A 119 0.79 -18.83 -12.78
CA LEU A 119 0.35 -17.72 -13.61
C LEU A 119 1.36 -17.42 -14.71
N GLU A 120 0.83 -17.29 -15.93
CA GLU A 120 1.58 -16.75 -17.05
C GLU A 120 1.36 -15.23 -17.04
N ASN A 121 2.26 -14.47 -17.62
CA ASN A 121 2.13 -13.01 -17.76
C ASN A 121 1.98 -12.26 -16.42
N ILE A 122 2.79 -12.64 -15.43
CA ILE A 122 2.73 -12.01 -14.10
C ILE A 122 2.96 -10.50 -14.19
N GLU A 123 3.83 -10.05 -15.09
CA GLU A 123 4.09 -8.61 -15.25
C GLU A 123 2.86 -7.86 -15.75
N PHE A 124 2.08 -8.48 -16.64
CA PHE A 124 0.85 -7.89 -17.12
C PHE A 124 -0.14 -7.70 -15.96
N ILE A 125 -0.27 -8.70 -15.11
CA ILE A 125 -1.16 -8.64 -13.94
C ILE A 125 -0.70 -7.55 -12.98
N VAL A 126 0.60 -7.48 -12.73
CA VAL A 126 1.19 -6.46 -11.86
C VAL A 126 0.87 -5.06 -12.39
N LYS A 127 1.01 -4.85 -13.69
CA LYS A 127 0.68 -3.56 -14.31
C LYS A 127 -0.81 -3.24 -14.20
N GLU A 128 -1.67 -4.22 -14.39
CA GLU A 128 -3.11 -4.02 -14.26
C GLU A 128 -3.51 -3.59 -12.84
N LYS A 129 -2.77 -4.07 -11.84
CA LYS A 129 -3.01 -3.67 -10.44
C LYS A 129 -2.41 -2.31 -10.12
N GLY A 130 -1.73 -1.67 -11.06
CA GLY A 130 -1.13 -0.35 -10.86
C GLY A 130 0.18 -0.37 -10.08
N ILE A 131 0.75 -1.55 -9.87
CA ILE A 131 2.01 -1.70 -9.14
C ILE A 131 3.17 -1.34 -10.09
N PRO A 132 4.00 -0.33 -9.73
CA PRO A 132 5.17 -0.02 -10.56
C PRO A 132 6.10 -1.23 -10.68
N LEU A 133 6.52 -1.55 -11.89
CA LEU A 133 7.36 -2.73 -12.11
C LEU A 133 8.66 -2.69 -11.32
N LYS A 134 9.24 -1.52 -11.17
CA LYS A 134 10.47 -1.35 -10.37
C LYS A 134 10.26 -1.81 -8.93
N ILE A 135 9.12 -1.47 -8.35
CA ILE A 135 8.77 -1.88 -6.98
C ILE A 135 8.50 -3.39 -6.94
N TRP A 136 7.78 -3.91 -7.93
CA TRP A 136 7.51 -5.34 -8.02
C TRP A 136 8.82 -6.14 -8.06
N TYR A 137 9.76 -5.77 -8.93
CA TYR A 137 11.03 -6.50 -9.03
C TYR A 137 11.85 -6.44 -7.75
N SER A 138 11.76 -5.35 -7.01
CA SER A 138 12.51 -5.21 -5.76
C SER A 138 11.97 -6.09 -4.64
N LEU A 139 10.71 -6.54 -4.73
CA LEU A 139 10.03 -7.29 -3.67
C LEU A 139 9.51 -8.66 -4.10
N SER A 140 9.57 -8.97 -5.41
CA SER A 140 8.95 -10.18 -5.95
C SER A 140 9.48 -11.47 -5.34
N GLU A 141 10.78 -11.58 -5.11
CA GLU A 141 11.36 -12.78 -4.51
C GLU A 141 10.76 -13.03 -3.12
N LYS A 142 10.66 -11.98 -2.31
CA LYS A 142 10.11 -12.10 -0.97
C LYS A 142 8.63 -12.47 -0.99
N VAL A 143 7.87 -11.88 -1.90
CA VAL A 143 6.42 -12.08 -1.98
C VAL A 143 6.08 -13.47 -2.55
N ILE A 144 6.84 -13.95 -3.54
CA ILE A 144 6.58 -15.23 -4.21
C ILE A 144 7.02 -16.42 -3.37
N ILE A 145 8.16 -16.32 -2.69
CA ILE A 145 8.75 -17.42 -1.93
C ILE A 145 7.96 -17.71 -0.65
N ASP A 146 7.40 -16.69 -0.04
CA ASP A 146 6.57 -16.87 1.17
C ASP A 146 5.19 -17.53 0.83
#